data_0e3490eb74776e426e2e4a0763d24e9b
#
_entry.id   0e3490eb74776e426e2e4a0763d24e9b
#
_cell.length_a   1.000
_cell.length_b   1.000
_cell.length_c   1.000
_cell.angle_alpha   90.00
_cell.angle_beta   90.00
_cell.angle_gamma   90.00
#
_symmetry.space_group_name_H-M   'P 1'
#
loop_
_entity.id
_entity.type
_entity.pdbx_description
1 polymer ?
#
loop_
_entity_poly.entity_id
_entity_poly.type
_entity_poly.pdbx_seq_one_letter_code
_entity_poly.pdbx_strand_id
1 'polypeptide(L)'
;MGDEFNFQGANLSNSNNNFKSTLTNVTQIVGALPTTDATTKHQIEQLLKQLGVELEKVPAGSEEDAAAVEETAKDLLEKVSKEKPNKAVVNISAKGLKEAATNIAAVLPAVLPIATRIVEHIQALIT
;
A
#
# COMPACT_ATOMS: atom_id res chain seq x y z
N MET A 1 21.72 -22.07 7.23
CA MET A 1 21.01 -21.37 7.00
C MET A 1 20.55 -21.10 6.74
N GLY A 2 20.84 -21.38 6.81
CA GLY A 2 20.00 -20.74 6.39
C GLY A 2 19.66 -20.47 6.24
N ASP A 3 19.69 -20.68 6.40
CA ASP A 3 18.94 -20.00 6.09
C ASP A 3 18.70 -19.59 6.09
N GLU A 4 18.90 -19.72 6.16
CA GLU A 4 18.25 -18.94 5.85
C GLU A 4 18.07 -18.45 5.58
N PHE A 5 18.72 -18.80 5.36
CA PHE A 5 18.16 -17.95 4.78
C PHE A 5 17.98 -17.81 4.31
N ASN A 6 18.24 -18.33 4.43
CA ASN A 6 17.58 -17.79 3.80
C ASN A 6 17.36 -17.55 3.46
N PHE A 7 17.70 -17.86 3.32
CA PHE A 7 16.99 -17.24 2.71
C PHE A 7 16.99 -17.17 2.19
N GLN A 8 17.26 -17.58 2.27
CA GLN A 8 16.83 -17.14 1.66
C GLN A 8 16.46 -17.11 0.98
N GLY A 9 16.79 -17.63 0.98
CA GLY A 9 16.02 -17.32 0.33
C GLY A 9 15.50 -17.53 0.00
N ALA A 10 15.39 -18.03 0.08
CA ALA A 10 14.60 -17.85 -0.06
C ALA A 10 14.04 -17.76 0.01
N ASN A 11 14.03 -17.92 0.09
CA ASN A 11 13.18 -17.37 0.31
C ASN A 11 13.01 -16.57 0.17
N LEU A 12 13.45 -16.67 0.17
CA LEU A 12 13.18 -15.50 -0.15
C LEU A 12 12.45 -15.15 -1.30
N SER A 13 12.57 -15.36 -2.24
CA SER A 13 11.87 -15.03 -3.45
C SER A 13 10.37 -15.18 -3.34
N ASN A 14 9.92 -16.07 -2.52
CA ASN A 14 8.48 -16.29 -2.30
C ASN A 14 7.82 -15.12 -1.60
N SER A 15 8.58 -14.36 -0.84
CA SER A 15 8.01 -13.23 -0.11
C SER A 15 7.53 -12.13 -1.07
N ASN A 16 8.10 -12.07 -2.25
CA ASN A 16 7.71 -11.06 -3.24
C ASN A 16 6.28 -11.21 -3.72
N ASN A 17 5.75 -12.44 -3.66
CA ASN A 17 4.42 -12.72 -4.17
C ASN A 17 3.33 -12.36 -3.18
N ASN A 18 3.71 -11.86 -2.01
CA ASN A 18 2.74 -11.54 -0.96
C ASN A 18 2.13 -10.16 -1.11
N PHE A 19 2.62 -9.33 -2.02
CA PHE A 19 2.10 -7.97 -2.15
C PHE A 19 0.59 -7.96 -2.43
N LYS A 20 0.15 -8.77 -3.37
CA LYS A 20 -1.26 -8.84 -3.71
C LYS A 20 -2.09 -9.34 -2.53
N SER A 21 -1.60 -10.39 -1.85
CA SER A 21 -2.31 -10.95 -0.70
C SER A 21 -2.38 -9.96 0.45
N THR A 22 -1.26 -9.29 0.76
CA THR A 22 -1.21 -8.33 1.85
C THR A 22 -2.15 -7.18 1.59
N LEU A 23 -2.14 -6.63 0.37
CA LEU A 23 -3.00 -5.48 0.06
C LEU A 23 -4.47 -5.90 -0.06
N THR A 24 -4.75 -7.13 -0.46
CA THR A 24 -6.11 -7.65 -0.42
C THR A 24 -6.59 -7.72 1.03
N ASN A 25 -5.72 -8.14 1.95
CA ASN A 25 -6.06 -8.15 3.38
C ASN A 25 -6.27 -6.74 3.91
N VAL A 26 -5.50 -5.78 3.42
CA VAL A 26 -5.67 -4.36 3.81
C VAL A 26 -7.05 -3.85 3.40
N THR A 27 -7.63 -4.37 2.32
CA THR A 27 -8.98 -3.93 1.93
C THR A 27 -10.03 -4.21 3.00
N GLN A 28 -9.76 -5.17 3.89
CA GLN A 28 -10.69 -5.43 4.99
C GLN A 28 -10.75 -4.26 5.98
N ILE A 29 -9.67 -3.49 6.06
CA ILE A 29 -9.63 -2.31 6.93
C ILE A 29 -10.52 -1.21 6.36
N VAL A 30 -10.77 -1.22 5.05
CA VAL A 30 -11.59 -0.20 4.40
C VAL A 30 -12.99 -0.13 5.02
N GLY A 31 -13.52 -1.26 5.47
CA GLY A 31 -14.81 -1.27 6.12
C GLY A 31 -14.87 -0.43 7.39
N ALA A 32 -13.73 -0.18 8.02
CA ALA A 32 -13.64 0.60 9.26
C ALA A 32 -13.36 2.08 9.00
N LEU A 33 -13.29 2.50 7.75
CA LEU A 33 -13.01 3.90 7.42
C LEU A 33 -14.13 4.82 7.92
N PRO A 34 -13.80 6.08 8.28
CA PRO A 34 -14.78 7.02 8.86
C PRO A 34 -15.70 7.62 7.79
N THR A 35 -16.41 6.77 7.06
CA THR A 35 -17.36 7.20 6.05
C THR A 35 -18.42 6.12 5.91
N THR A 36 -19.62 6.55 5.55
CA THR A 36 -20.70 5.63 5.19
C THR A 36 -20.85 5.51 3.68
N ASP A 37 -20.01 6.20 2.90
CA ASP A 37 -20.11 6.19 1.45
C ASP A 37 -19.52 4.90 0.89
N ALA A 38 -20.39 3.97 0.50
CA ALA A 38 -19.99 2.69 -0.04
C ALA A 38 -19.21 2.84 -1.35
N THR A 39 -19.52 3.87 -2.13
CA THR A 39 -18.81 4.10 -3.39
C THR A 39 -17.35 4.45 -3.13
N THR A 40 -17.10 5.34 -2.16
CA THR A 40 -15.74 5.70 -1.79
C THR A 40 -14.96 4.49 -1.29
N LYS A 41 -15.58 3.70 -0.41
CA LYS A 41 -14.94 2.49 0.10
C LYS A 41 -14.59 1.53 -1.03
N HIS A 42 -15.52 1.35 -1.98
CA HIS A 42 -15.29 0.46 -3.10
C HIS A 42 -14.13 0.96 -3.97
N GLN A 43 -14.07 2.26 -4.21
CA GLN A 43 -12.99 2.84 -5.01
C GLN A 43 -11.63 2.62 -4.36
N ILE A 44 -11.55 2.81 -3.04
CA ILE A 44 -10.31 2.58 -2.31
C ILE A 44 -9.92 1.10 -2.39
N GLU A 45 -10.89 0.19 -2.23
CA GLU A 45 -10.62 -1.24 -2.34
C GLU A 45 -10.05 -1.60 -3.70
N GLN A 46 -10.65 -1.08 -4.76
CA GLN A 46 -10.17 -1.37 -6.11
C GLN A 46 -8.77 -0.85 -6.33
N LEU A 47 -8.48 0.35 -5.84
CA LEU A 47 -7.15 0.93 -5.97
C LEU A 47 -6.11 0.10 -5.21
N LEU A 48 -6.44 -0.39 -4.02
CA LEU A 48 -5.53 -1.24 -3.26
C LEU A 48 -5.25 -2.55 -4.00
N LYS A 49 -6.27 -3.14 -4.61
CA LYS A 49 -6.08 -4.35 -5.39
C LYS A 49 -5.21 -4.10 -6.61
N GLN A 50 -5.44 -2.99 -7.30
CA GLN A 50 -4.62 -2.61 -8.44
C GLN A 50 -3.17 -2.39 -8.02
N LEU A 51 -2.97 -1.76 -6.88
CA LEU A 51 -1.63 -1.54 -6.36
C LEU A 51 -0.91 -2.86 -6.13
N GLY A 52 -1.60 -3.83 -5.51
CA GLY A 52 -1.03 -5.14 -5.25
C GLY A 52 -0.62 -5.85 -6.53
N VAL A 53 -1.47 -5.79 -7.56
CA VAL A 53 -1.17 -6.42 -8.84
C VAL A 53 0.06 -5.77 -9.47
N GLU A 54 0.16 -4.45 -9.41
CA GLU A 54 1.32 -3.76 -10.00
C GLU A 54 2.60 -4.07 -9.24
N LEU A 55 2.53 -4.15 -7.91
CA LEU A 55 3.73 -4.43 -7.12
C LEU A 55 4.26 -5.84 -7.37
N GLU A 56 3.40 -6.78 -7.75
CA GLU A 56 3.86 -8.12 -8.07
C GLU A 56 4.71 -8.18 -9.34
N LYS A 57 4.65 -7.14 -10.16
CA LYS A 57 5.45 -7.05 -11.37
C LYS A 57 6.85 -6.50 -11.12
N VAL A 58 7.21 -6.27 -9.86
CA VAL A 58 8.49 -5.64 -9.53
C VAL A 58 9.67 -6.48 -10.04
N PRO A 59 10.63 -5.84 -10.71
CA PRO A 59 11.81 -6.57 -11.20
C PRO A 59 12.77 -6.88 -10.07
N ALA A 60 13.63 -7.86 -10.32
CA ALA A 60 14.68 -8.22 -9.37
C ALA A 60 15.53 -6.99 -9.06
N GLY A 61 15.83 -6.80 -7.80
CA GLY A 61 16.61 -5.65 -7.34
C GLY A 61 15.79 -4.47 -6.86
N SER A 62 14.47 -4.48 -7.09
CA SER A 62 13.59 -3.39 -6.66
C SER A 62 12.56 -3.84 -5.63
N GLU A 63 12.75 -5.03 -5.06
CA GLU A 63 11.79 -5.59 -4.10
C GLU A 63 11.65 -4.73 -2.84
N GLU A 64 12.75 -4.12 -2.41
CA GLU A 64 12.72 -3.25 -1.24
C GLU A 64 11.81 -2.04 -1.45
N ASP A 65 11.91 -1.45 -2.63
CA ASP A 65 11.06 -0.31 -2.97
C ASP A 65 9.59 -0.72 -3.05
N ALA A 66 9.32 -1.90 -3.58
CA ALA A 66 7.95 -2.41 -3.62
C ALA A 66 7.42 -2.67 -2.20
N ALA A 67 8.25 -3.22 -1.33
CA ALA A 67 7.86 -3.45 0.07
C ALA A 67 7.58 -2.13 0.78
N ALA A 68 8.32 -1.08 0.46
CA ALA A 68 8.09 0.24 1.06
C ALA A 68 6.71 0.78 0.65
N VAL A 69 6.32 0.60 -0.61
CA VAL A 69 4.98 1.01 -1.06
C VAL A 69 3.90 0.23 -0.31
N GLU A 70 4.08 -1.07 -0.20
CA GLU A 70 3.10 -1.92 0.50
C GLU A 70 2.94 -1.48 1.95
N GLU A 71 4.06 -1.30 2.65
CA GLU A 71 4.02 -0.97 4.07
C GLU A 71 3.43 0.41 4.32
N THR A 72 3.79 1.38 3.49
CA THR A 72 3.24 2.73 3.66
C THR A 72 1.75 2.77 3.34
N ALA A 73 1.29 2.00 2.35
CA ALA A 73 -0.14 1.91 2.05
C ALA A 73 -0.90 1.28 3.23
N LYS A 74 -0.37 0.19 3.77
CA LYS A 74 -0.98 -0.46 4.93
C LYS A 74 -1.02 0.48 6.13
N ASP A 75 0.09 1.17 6.41
CA ASP A 75 0.15 2.10 7.51
C ASP A 75 -0.87 3.23 7.36
N LEU A 76 -1.00 3.76 6.14
CA LEU A 76 -1.97 4.82 5.88
C LEU A 76 -3.39 4.35 6.19
N LEU A 77 -3.77 3.17 5.74
CA LEU A 77 -5.11 2.64 5.99
C LEU A 77 -5.33 2.42 7.49
N GLU A 78 -4.33 1.89 8.19
CA GLU A 78 -4.45 1.68 9.63
C GLU A 78 -4.61 2.99 10.39
N LYS A 79 -3.87 4.03 9.97
CA LYS A 79 -3.96 5.32 10.66
C LYS A 79 -5.30 5.99 10.43
N VAL A 80 -5.85 5.90 9.21
CA VAL A 80 -7.11 6.59 8.90
C VAL A 80 -8.31 5.81 9.43
N SER A 81 -8.18 4.51 9.68
CA SER A 81 -9.30 3.69 10.13
C SER A 81 -9.54 3.76 11.63
N LYS A 82 -8.73 4.52 12.37
CA LYS A 82 -8.94 4.70 13.80
C LYS A 82 -10.19 5.51 14.05
N GLU A 83 -10.76 5.34 15.26
CA GLU A 83 -12.00 6.02 15.63
C GLU A 83 -11.85 7.55 15.49
N LYS A 84 -10.71 8.08 15.92
CA LYS A 84 -10.41 9.50 15.79
C LYS A 84 -9.08 9.67 15.09
N PRO A 85 -9.07 9.63 13.76
CA PRO A 85 -7.81 9.74 13.04
C PRO A 85 -7.13 11.08 13.29
N ASN A 86 -5.83 11.03 13.52
CA ASN A 86 -5.03 12.23 13.66
C ASN A 86 -4.62 12.69 12.26
N LYS A 87 -5.14 13.85 11.84
CA LYS A 87 -4.89 14.35 10.49
C LYS A 87 -3.41 14.51 10.17
N ALA A 88 -2.62 14.98 11.14
CA ALA A 88 -1.20 15.16 10.91
C ALA A 88 -0.51 13.81 10.67
N VAL A 89 -0.86 12.79 11.45
CA VAL A 89 -0.28 11.46 11.30
C VAL A 89 -0.72 10.84 9.96
N VAL A 90 -2.00 10.99 9.61
CA VAL A 90 -2.49 10.47 8.33
C VAL A 90 -1.76 11.15 7.17
N ASN A 91 -1.54 12.46 7.25
CA ASN A 91 -0.83 13.18 6.18
C ASN A 91 0.63 12.75 6.07
N ILE A 92 1.28 12.46 7.20
CA ILE A 92 2.66 11.94 7.18
C ILE A 92 2.69 10.58 6.47
N SER A 93 1.76 9.69 6.82
CA SER A 93 1.68 8.39 6.17
C SER A 93 1.37 8.52 4.67
N ALA A 94 0.50 9.46 4.31
CA ALA A 94 0.17 9.71 2.91
C ALA A 94 1.39 10.18 2.13
N LYS A 95 2.18 11.07 2.71
CA LYS A 95 3.42 11.52 2.08
C LYS A 95 4.40 10.37 1.91
N GLY A 96 4.49 9.51 2.92
CA GLY A 96 5.36 8.34 2.85
C GLY A 96 4.97 7.44 1.69
N LEU A 97 3.68 7.21 1.49
CA LEU A 97 3.22 6.39 0.37
C LEU A 97 3.57 7.03 -0.97
N LYS A 98 3.35 8.34 -1.12
CA LYS A 98 3.67 9.03 -2.36
C LYS A 98 5.18 9.01 -2.65
N GLU A 99 5.99 9.17 -1.61
CA GLU A 99 7.45 9.09 -1.77
C GLU A 99 7.88 7.70 -2.21
N ALA A 100 7.35 6.67 -1.56
CA ALA A 100 7.70 5.30 -1.92
C ALA A 100 7.28 4.99 -3.36
N ALA A 101 6.09 5.47 -3.76
CA ALA A 101 5.61 5.27 -5.13
C ALA A 101 6.49 6.02 -6.14
N THR A 102 6.96 7.21 -5.78
CA THR A 102 7.85 7.97 -6.64
C THR A 102 9.17 7.23 -6.83
N ASN A 103 9.68 6.63 -5.77
CA ASN A 103 10.97 5.91 -5.85
C ASN A 103 10.90 4.70 -6.76
N ILE A 104 9.74 4.04 -6.85
CA ILE A 104 9.61 2.85 -7.68
C ILE A 104 9.07 3.17 -9.09
N ALA A 105 8.66 4.42 -9.33
CA ALA A 105 8.00 4.78 -10.59
C ALA A 105 8.89 4.56 -11.81
N ALA A 106 10.21 4.54 -11.64
CA ALA A 106 11.13 4.31 -12.75
C ALA A 106 10.96 2.91 -13.35
N VAL A 107 10.59 1.93 -12.52
CA VAL A 107 10.41 0.54 -12.96
C VAL A 107 8.96 0.11 -12.97
N LEU A 108 8.11 0.75 -12.16
CA LEU A 108 6.68 0.47 -12.12
C LEU A 108 5.92 1.80 -12.16
N PRO A 109 5.85 2.43 -13.35
CA PRO A 109 5.24 3.77 -13.44
C PRO A 109 3.76 3.82 -13.07
N ALA A 110 3.03 2.71 -13.21
CA ALA A 110 1.61 2.69 -12.87
C ALA A 110 1.35 2.81 -11.36
N VAL A 111 2.36 2.53 -10.53
CA VAL A 111 2.20 2.60 -9.07
C VAL A 111 1.95 4.03 -8.61
N LEU A 112 2.62 5.00 -9.20
CA LEU A 112 2.51 6.39 -8.75
C LEU A 112 1.09 6.95 -8.89
N PRO A 113 0.42 6.87 -10.05
CA PRO A 113 -0.95 7.37 -10.14
C PRO A 113 -1.92 6.60 -9.25
N ILE A 114 -1.73 5.29 -9.06
CA ILE A 114 -2.59 4.52 -8.18
C ILE A 114 -2.43 5.00 -6.73
N ALA A 115 -1.19 5.15 -6.28
CA ALA A 115 -0.93 5.63 -4.92
C ALA A 115 -1.47 7.05 -4.72
N THR A 116 -1.31 7.92 -5.72
CA THR A 116 -1.82 9.29 -5.64
C THR A 116 -3.33 9.30 -5.46
N ARG A 117 -4.04 8.45 -6.19
CA ARG A 117 -5.50 8.37 -6.06
C ARG A 117 -5.92 7.84 -4.70
N ILE A 118 -5.20 6.85 -4.17
CA ILE A 118 -5.48 6.36 -2.81
C ILE A 118 -5.36 7.50 -1.82
N VAL A 119 -4.27 8.27 -1.91
CA VAL A 119 -4.03 9.39 -1.01
C VAL A 119 -5.15 10.42 -1.13
N GLU A 120 -5.56 10.74 -2.34
CA GLU A 120 -6.62 11.73 -2.56
C GLU A 120 -7.94 11.32 -1.92
N HIS A 121 -8.33 10.05 -2.09
CA HIS A 121 -9.55 9.56 -1.47
C HIS A 121 -9.46 9.57 0.05
N ILE A 122 -8.31 9.17 0.59
CA ILE A 122 -8.11 9.14 2.04
C ILE A 122 -8.15 10.56 2.61
N GLN A 123 -7.47 11.50 1.97
CA GLN A 123 -7.45 12.88 2.45
C GLN A 123 -8.84 13.51 2.43
N ALA A 124 -9.67 13.14 1.46
CA ALA A 124 -11.04 13.63 1.41
C ALA A 124 -11.86 13.15 2.60
N LEU A 125 -11.52 12.01 3.17
CA LEU A 125 -12.25 11.46 4.32
C LEU A 125 -11.97 12.21 5.61
N ILE A 126 -10.83 12.88 5.71
CA ILE A 126 -10.39 13.51 6.96
C ILE A 126 -10.43 15.03 6.91
N THR A 127 -10.93 15.60 5.82
CA THR A 127 -11.03 17.08 5.70
C THR A 127 -12.43 17.64 6.04
#